data_cdde0dd2180f4fc9c8143a001e099b44
#
_entry.id   cdde0dd2180f4fc9c8143a001e099b44
#
_cell.length_a   1.000
_cell.length_b   1.000
_cell.length_c   1.000
_cell.angle_alpha   90.00
_cell.angle_beta   90.00
_cell.angle_gamma   90.00
#
_symmetry.space_group_name_H-M   'P 1'
#
loop_
_entity.id
_entity.type
_entity.pdbx_description
1 polymer ?
#
loop_
_entity_poly.entity_id
_entity_poly.type
_entity_poly.pdbx_seq_one_letter_code
_entity_poly.pdbx_strand_id
1 'polypeptide(L)'
;PPTTKHFIPIMGLYAEKVNDIRIELYNGRKRVKRIHLQIETGALPVSLQNLCKVLVKDNEPAYPFYYISGVDVWFPTVIDSEGNVRYYIRKPSKNYGVFPLSQGYLIHCERNISRPSFGVPHASVAYEMDLWGRVRKTINIKNGIHHDVYEIGPGGNLLIATSTLVKYCEDAVAEVDRATGKIIKVLGMDDVITEPSVKDSSDWAHMNTVSFNRQDNTVLVCLRNLHSVLKIDWSTNELIWILGDPYFWKGTTMEKYVLTPEHEDIKWFYQAHASYQLERKLGDDPEVSRIMIYDNHYQSRRQTDNFDNDENSYGNIYFVNEKTKTVRLHKRFESRKSTVRSNAVYSRE
;
A
#
# COMPACT_ATOMS: atom_id res chain seq x y z
N PRO A 1 24.08 25.93 -2.21
CA PRO A 1 25.11 26.96 -2.27
C PRO A 1 26.45 26.41 -1.76
N PRO A 2 27.58 26.89 -2.27
CA PRO A 2 28.90 26.51 -1.77
C PRO A 2 29.00 26.81 -0.26
N THR A 3 29.49 25.84 0.51
CA THR A 3 29.70 25.99 1.95
C THR A 3 31.02 25.34 2.35
N THR A 4 31.64 25.88 3.40
CA THR A 4 32.84 25.34 4.02
C THR A 4 32.55 24.38 5.17
N LYS A 5 31.29 24.32 5.61
CA LYS A 5 30.82 23.40 6.66
C LYS A 5 29.77 22.46 6.07
N HIS A 6 29.95 21.17 6.26
CA HIS A 6 29.06 20.12 5.79
C HIS A 6 28.61 19.26 6.97
N PHE A 7 27.30 19.05 7.07
CA PHE A 7 26.71 18.06 7.98
C PHE A 7 26.20 16.93 7.11
N ILE A 8 26.87 15.80 7.14
CA ILE A 8 26.58 14.64 6.30
C ILE A 8 26.06 13.55 7.25
N PRO A 9 24.75 13.27 7.25
CA PRO A 9 24.24 12.14 8.00
C PRO A 9 24.66 10.83 7.33
N ILE A 10 25.09 9.88 8.14
CA ILE A 10 25.50 8.56 7.69
C ILE A 10 24.42 7.56 8.10
N MET A 11 23.87 6.85 7.13
CA MET A 11 22.80 5.89 7.30
C MET A 11 23.13 4.57 6.63
N GLY A 12 22.35 3.53 6.96
CA GLY A 12 22.45 2.24 6.30
C GLY A 12 23.71 1.46 6.66
N LEU A 13 24.27 1.67 7.85
CA LEU A 13 25.38 0.87 8.35
C LEU A 13 24.94 -0.55 8.69
N TYR A 14 25.83 -1.49 8.55
CA TYR A 14 25.61 -2.86 9.04
C TYR A 14 25.75 -2.91 10.55
N ALA A 15 24.87 -3.64 11.21
CA ALA A 15 24.97 -3.87 12.64
C ALA A 15 26.12 -4.84 13.00
N GLU A 16 26.66 -4.72 14.20
CA GLU A 16 27.73 -5.57 14.76
C GLU A 16 28.97 -5.66 13.84
N LYS A 17 29.30 -4.54 13.20
CA LYS A 17 30.45 -4.47 12.29
C LYS A 17 31.19 -3.14 12.43
N VAL A 18 32.47 -3.17 12.09
CA VAL A 18 33.21 -1.98 11.72
C VAL A 18 32.87 -1.64 10.28
N ASN A 19 32.20 -0.52 10.09
CA ASN A 19 31.77 -0.06 8.78
C ASN A 19 32.80 0.94 8.23
N ASP A 20 33.32 0.66 7.04
CA ASP A 20 34.21 1.57 6.32
C ASP A 20 33.42 2.56 5.48
N ILE A 21 33.62 3.85 5.73
CA ILE A 21 32.90 4.93 5.08
C ILE A 21 33.86 5.82 4.33
N ARG A 22 33.56 6.06 3.08
CA ARG A 22 34.32 6.98 2.23
C ARG A 22 33.46 8.17 1.86
N ILE A 23 33.90 9.37 2.27
CA ILE A 23 33.24 10.63 1.94
C ILE A 23 34.15 11.36 0.92
N GLU A 24 33.58 11.74 -0.20
CA GLU A 24 34.29 12.51 -1.23
C GLU A 24 33.62 13.87 -1.39
N LEU A 25 34.44 14.93 -1.32
CA LEU A 25 33.98 16.29 -1.51
C LEU A 25 34.43 16.75 -2.92
N TYR A 26 33.51 17.38 -3.63
CA TYR A 26 33.71 17.90 -4.96
C TYR A 26 33.46 19.40 -5.04
N ASN A 27 34.26 20.08 -5.84
CA ASN A 27 33.96 21.44 -6.33
C ASN A 27 33.67 21.32 -7.83
N GLY A 28 32.43 21.40 -8.22
CA GLY A 28 32.00 21.01 -9.56
C GLY A 28 32.33 19.53 -9.83
N ARG A 29 33.09 19.26 -10.90
CA ARG A 29 33.56 17.91 -11.26
C ARG A 29 34.86 17.50 -10.61
N LYS A 30 35.58 18.42 -9.96
CA LYS A 30 36.89 18.17 -9.35
C LYS A 30 36.75 17.70 -7.92
N ARG A 31 37.24 16.50 -7.61
CA ARG A 31 37.34 16.02 -6.23
C ARG A 31 38.40 16.83 -5.49
N VAL A 32 38.01 17.49 -4.39
CA VAL A 32 38.89 18.32 -3.56
C VAL A 32 39.35 17.64 -2.28
N LYS A 33 38.56 16.67 -1.78
CA LYS A 33 38.90 15.95 -0.54
C LYS A 33 38.29 14.55 -0.53
N ARG A 34 39.02 13.61 0.08
CA ARG A 34 38.53 12.28 0.44
C ARG A 34 38.76 12.07 1.94
N ILE A 35 37.77 11.58 2.63
CA ILE A 35 37.79 11.25 4.07
C ILE A 35 37.40 9.79 4.21
N HIS A 36 38.16 9.04 4.96
CA HIS A 36 37.85 7.67 5.37
C HIS A 36 37.53 7.68 6.86
N LEU A 37 36.43 7.04 7.21
CA LEU A 37 35.97 6.86 8.59
C LEU A 37 35.67 5.39 8.81
N GLN A 38 35.97 4.91 10.02
CA GLN A 38 35.51 3.61 10.50
C GLN A 38 34.53 3.85 11.62
N ILE A 39 33.32 3.28 11.50
CA ILE A 39 32.27 3.38 12.51
C ILE A 39 31.91 1.97 12.96
N GLU A 40 32.20 1.68 14.20
CA GLU A 40 31.74 0.47 14.85
C GLU A 40 30.27 0.62 15.29
N THR A 41 29.46 -0.37 14.99
CA THR A 41 28.04 -0.39 15.34
C THR A 41 27.75 -1.53 16.31
N GLY A 42 26.81 -1.29 17.22
CA GLY A 42 26.32 -2.31 18.16
C GLY A 42 25.31 -3.28 17.54
N ALA A 43 24.81 -4.18 18.38
CA ALA A 43 23.79 -5.16 18.02
C ALA A 43 22.43 -4.51 17.72
N LEU A 44 21.67 -5.16 16.86
CA LEU A 44 20.27 -4.84 16.65
C LEU A 44 19.43 -5.13 17.89
N PRO A 45 18.33 -4.40 18.10
CA PRO A 45 17.31 -4.81 19.07
C PRO A 45 16.91 -6.29 18.84
N VAL A 46 16.66 -7.03 19.91
CA VAL A 46 16.33 -8.46 19.84
C VAL A 46 15.18 -8.75 18.87
N SER A 47 14.16 -7.86 18.81
CA SER A 47 13.02 -7.98 17.91
C SER A 47 13.37 -7.82 16.43
N LEU A 48 14.56 -7.32 16.09
CA LEU A 48 15.03 -7.15 14.71
C LEU A 48 16.13 -8.16 14.34
N GLN A 49 16.61 -8.94 15.30
CA GLN A 49 17.54 -10.03 15.03
C GLN A 49 16.79 -11.15 14.31
N ASN A 50 17.34 -11.63 13.22
CA ASN A 50 16.71 -12.66 12.37
C ASN A 50 15.32 -12.29 11.83
N LEU A 51 15.04 -10.99 11.65
CA LEU A 51 13.75 -10.50 11.16
C LEU A 51 13.37 -11.09 9.80
N CYS A 52 14.34 -11.29 8.93
CA CYS A 52 14.12 -11.68 7.56
C CYS A 52 15.02 -12.84 7.15
N LYS A 53 14.46 -13.78 6.39
CA LYS A 53 15.20 -14.84 5.71
C LYS A 53 14.96 -14.72 4.23
N VAL A 54 16.02 -14.47 3.47
CA VAL A 54 15.96 -14.48 2.00
C VAL A 54 15.87 -15.93 1.54
N LEU A 55 14.81 -16.28 0.84
CA LEU A 55 14.55 -17.64 0.34
C LEU A 55 15.03 -17.79 -1.11
N VAL A 56 14.83 -16.76 -1.90
CA VAL A 56 15.29 -16.67 -3.29
C VAL A 56 16.02 -15.35 -3.43
N LYS A 57 17.23 -15.41 -3.98
CA LYS A 57 18.06 -14.25 -4.21
C LYS A 57 18.11 -13.97 -5.71
N ASP A 58 17.75 -12.74 -6.07
CA ASP A 58 17.98 -12.24 -7.42
C ASP A 58 19.41 -11.71 -7.50
N ASN A 59 20.12 -12.02 -8.61
CA ASN A 59 21.46 -11.51 -8.86
C ASN A 59 21.45 -10.01 -9.19
N GLU A 60 20.33 -9.50 -9.72
CA GLU A 60 20.12 -8.09 -10.04
C GLU A 60 18.82 -7.59 -9.41
N PRO A 61 18.79 -7.36 -8.07
CA PRO A 61 17.58 -6.92 -7.40
C PRO A 61 17.11 -5.57 -7.95
N ALA A 62 15.83 -5.46 -8.26
CA ALA A 62 15.24 -4.25 -8.82
C ALA A 62 15.39 -3.02 -7.90
N TYR A 63 15.50 -3.25 -6.61
CA TYR A 63 15.71 -2.22 -5.60
C TYR A 63 16.82 -2.61 -4.64
N PRO A 64 17.67 -1.66 -4.24
CA PRO A 64 18.73 -1.93 -3.26
C PRO A 64 18.18 -2.09 -1.83
N PHE A 65 16.98 -1.58 -1.57
CA PHE A 65 16.37 -1.58 -0.25
C PHE A 65 14.87 -1.86 -0.31
N TYR A 66 14.39 -2.54 0.73
CA TYR A 66 12.97 -2.88 0.90
C TYR A 66 12.49 -2.42 2.26
N TYR A 67 11.33 -1.78 2.28
CA TYR A 67 10.64 -1.42 3.52
C TYR A 67 9.83 -2.61 4.02
N ILE A 68 9.97 -2.92 5.32
CA ILE A 68 9.17 -3.93 5.99
C ILE A 68 8.43 -3.27 7.16
N SER A 69 7.13 -3.41 7.17
CA SER A 69 6.27 -3.09 8.30
C SER A 69 5.21 -4.17 8.44
N GLY A 70 4.77 -4.45 9.65
CA GLY A 70 3.76 -5.49 9.87
C GLY A 70 3.38 -5.66 11.33
N VAL A 71 2.46 -6.57 11.61
CA VAL A 71 1.91 -6.80 12.97
C VAL A 71 2.98 -7.20 13.96
N ASP A 72 3.89 -8.07 13.52
CA ASP A 72 4.94 -8.65 14.36
C ASP A 72 6.26 -7.89 14.27
N VAL A 73 6.31 -6.88 13.40
CA VAL A 73 7.48 -6.00 13.26
C VAL A 73 7.26 -4.76 14.11
N TRP A 74 7.82 -4.75 15.32
CA TRP A 74 7.68 -3.64 16.28
C TRP A 74 8.24 -2.31 15.79
N PHE A 75 9.21 -2.36 14.87
CA PHE A 75 9.83 -1.17 14.30
C PHE A 75 9.76 -1.23 12.79
N PRO A 76 9.21 -0.22 12.11
CA PRO A 76 9.34 -0.08 10.67
C PRO A 76 10.81 -0.17 10.28
N THR A 77 11.14 -1.07 9.37
CA THR A 77 12.52 -1.48 9.11
C THR A 77 12.81 -1.45 7.62
N VAL A 78 14.01 -1.06 7.26
CA VAL A 78 14.55 -1.18 5.90
C VAL A 78 15.60 -2.29 5.90
N ILE A 79 15.46 -3.21 4.96
CA ILE A 79 16.45 -4.26 4.69
C ILE A 79 17.05 -4.08 3.31
N ASP A 80 18.25 -4.65 3.10
CA ASP A 80 18.81 -4.82 1.78
C ASP A 80 18.37 -6.14 1.12
N SER A 81 18.81 -6.39 -0.10
CA SER A 81 18.52 -7.62 -0.85
C SER A 81 19.08 -8.91 -0.21
N GLU A 82 20.02 -8.76 0.71
CA GLU A 82 20.60 -9.86 1.47
C GLU A 82 19.81 -10.15 2.77
N GLY A 83 18.78 -9.34 3.07
CA GLY A 83 18.00 -9.43 4.31
C GLY A 83 18.63 -8.76 5.52
N ASN A 84 19.74 -8.03 5.35
CA ASN A 84 20.34 -7.30 6.45
C ASN A 84 19.54 -6.05 6.80
N VAL A 85 19.29 -5.81 8.06
CA VAL A 85 18.69 -4.56 8.54
C VAL A 85 19.67 -3.41 8.32
N ARG A 86 19.24 -2.41 7.57
CA ARG A 86 20.05 -1.23 7.22
C ARG A 86 19.58 0.03 7.92
N TYR A 87 18.31 0.07 8.29
CA TYR A 87 17.70 1.19 8.98
C TYR A 87 16.42 0.72 9.68
N TYR A 88 16.09 1.32 10.80
CA TYR A 88 14.80 1.12 11.47
C TYR A 88 14.37 2.39 12.21
N ILE A 89 13.06 2.55 12.34
CA ILE A 89 12.49 3.68 13.07
C ILE A 89 12.21 3.21 14.49
N ARG A 90 12.90 3.82 15.45
CA ARG A 90 12.82 3.44 16.87
C ARG A 90 11.49 3.84 17.55
N LYS A 91 10.46 4.10 16.78
CA LYS A 91 9.13 4.35 17.29
C LYS A 91 8.28 3.11 17.04
N PRO A 92 7.85 2.39 18.07
CA PRO A 92 7.06 1.18 17.89
C PRO A 92 5.73 1.57 17.24
N SER A 93 5.42 0.92 16.15
CA SER A 93 4.13 1.02 15.47
C SER A 93 3.46 -0.35 15.52
N LYS A 94 2.54 -0.55 16.43
CA LYS A 94 1.79 -1.81 16.52
C LYS A 94 0.79 -2.03 15.39
N ASN A 95 0.38 -0.95 14.70
CA ASN A 95 -0.67 -1.00 13.71
C ASN A 95 -0.23 -0.27 12.44
N TYR A 96 0.04 -1.02 11.42
CA TYR A 96 -0.14 -0.73 10.03
C TYR A 96 0.69 0.31 9.33
N GLY A 97 1.75 0.82 9.70
CA GLY A 97 2.13 1.36 8.50
C GLY A 97 3.10 2.47 8.40
N VAL A 98 3.97 2.16 7.53
CA VAL A 98 4.82 3.15 6.90
C VAL A 98 4.41 3.20 5.46
N PHE A 99 4.00 4.37 5.01
CA PHE A 99 3.60 4.63 3.64
C PHE A 99 4.67 5.48 2.97
N PRO A 100 5.24 5.03 1.84
CA PRO A 100 6.23 5.81 1.12
C PRO A 100 5.59 7.05 0.54
N LEU A 101 6.30 8.17 0.65
CA LEU A 101 5.97 9.44 0.02
C LEU A 101 7.15 9.85 -0.86
N SER A 102 6.94 10.78 -1.79
CA SER A 102 7.98 11.26 -2.72
C SER A 102 9.21 11.85 -2.02
N GLN A 103 9.05 12.36 -0.80
CA GLN A 103 10.12 12.99 -0.04
C GLN A 103 10.30 12.42 1.38
N GLY A 104 9.96 11.17 1.57
CA GLY A 104 10.03 10.51 2.87
C GLY A 104 8.96 9.47 3.02
N TYR A 105 8.30 9.46 4.17
CA TYR A 105 7.23 8.52 4.47
C TYR A 105 6.25 9.08 5.50
N LEU A 106 5.05 8.51 5.51
CA LEU A 106 4.07 8.77 6.55
C LEU A 106 3.99 7.56 7.47
N ILE A 107 4.03 7.83 8.77
CA ILE A 107 3.82 6.82 9.81
C ILE A 107 2.59 7.18 10.61
N HIS A 108 1.72 6.21 10.80
CA HIS A 108 0.70 6.31 11.83
C HIS A 108 1.00 5.32 12.96
N CYS A 109 0.98 5.75 14.16
CA CYS A 109 1.44 4.90 15.26
C CYS A 109 0.96 5.27 16.65
N GLU A 110 0.02 6.09 16.88
CA GLU A 110 -0.38 6.36 18.26
C GLU A 110 -1.86 6.71 18.41
N ARG A 111 -2.38 6.34 19.58
CA ARG A 111 -3.75 6.54 20.02
C ARG A 111 -4.78 5.99 19.03
N ASN A 112 -5.04 4.72 19.20
CA ASN A 112 -6.16 4.10 18.53
C ASN A 112 -7.45 4.80 18.95
N ILE A 113 -8.22 5.26 17.97
CA ILE A 113 -9.63 5.52 18.18
C ILE A 113 -10.27 4.13 18.25
N SER A 114 -10.59 3.69 19.45
CA SER A 114 -11.40 2.51 19.63
C SER A 114 -12.84 2.94 19.85
N ARG A 115 -13.70 2.50 18.97
CA ARG A 115 -15.15 2.48 19.26
C ARG A 115 -15.52 1.04 19.55
N PRO A 116 -15.96 0.73 20.78
CA PRO A 116 -16.25 -0.65 21.19
C PRO A 116 -17.24 -1.36 20.28
N SER A 117 -18.15 -0.62 19.64
CA SER A 117 -19.13 -1.14 18.71
C SER A 117 -18.57 -1.64 17.38
N PHE A 118 -17.34 -1.23 17.00
CA PHE A 118 -16.71 -1.61 15.74
C PHE A 118 -15.51 -2.55 15.93
N GLY A 119 -14.97 -2.64 17.13
CA GLY A 119 -13.91 -3.62 17.47
C GLY A 119 -12.53 -3.37 16.82
N VAL A 120 -12.39 -2.39 15.93
CA VAL A 120 -11.18 -2.15 15.15
C VAL A 120 -10.49 -0.86 15.61
N PRO A 121 -9.25 -0.92 16.07
CA PRO A 121 -8.49 0.25 16.47
C PRO A 121 -7.89 0.96 15.25
N HIS A 122 -8.16 2.25 15.11
CA HIS A 122 -7.57 3.10 14.07
C HIS A 122 -6.63 4.15 14.69
N ALA A 123 -5.56 4.49 14.00
CA ALA A 123 -4.64 5.53 14.44
C ALA A 123 -5.24 6.92 14.15
N SER A 124 -5.36 7.77 15.18
CA SER A 124 -5.89 9.13 15.01
C SER A 124 -4.86 10.16 14.57
N VAL A 125 -3.59 9.79 14.58
CA VAL A 125 -2.48 10.69 14.26
C VAL A 125 -1.52 10.02 13.30
N ALA A 126 -1.11 10.75 12.27
CA ALA A 126 -0.04 10.37 11.38
C ALA A 126 1.09 11.41 11.42
N TYR A 127 2.31 10.93 11.25
CA TYR A 127 3.51 11.74 11.17
C TYR A 127 4.12 11.63 9.78
N GLU A 128 4.19 12.74 9.07
CA GLU A 128 5.00 12.84 7.87
C GLU A 128 6.46 13.04 8.28
N MET A 129 7.32 12.16 7.82
CA MET A 129 8.72 12.11 8.20
C MET A 129 9.61 12.14 6.96
N ASP A 130 10.78 12.80 7.07
CA ASP A 130 11.80 12.66 6.05
C ASP A 130 12.59 11.35 6.20
N LEU A 131 13.44 11.05 5.21
CA LEU A 131 14.26 9.84 5.22
C LEU A 131 15.21 9.74 6.43
N TRP A 132 15.42 10.84 7.16
CA TRP A 132 16.25 10.88 8.37
C TRP A 132 15.45 10.59 9.66
N GLY A 133 14.14 10.34 9.54
CA GLY A 133 13.25 10.09 10.66
C GLY A 133 12.83 11.38 11.41
N ARG A 134 13.03 12.56 10.81
CA ARG A 134 12.56 13.81 11.41
C ARG A 134 11.11 14.06 11.04
N VAL A 135 10.28 14.28 12.04
CA VAL A 135 8.87 14.66 11.83
C VAL A 135 8.80 16.05 11.19
N ARG A 136 8.20 16.10 10.03
CA ARG A 136 7.97 17.33 9.25
C ARG A 136 6.58 17.88 9.48
N LYS A 137 5.61 17.01 9.67
CA LYS A 137 4.21 17.37 9.87
C LYS A 137 3.51 16.33 10.72
N THR A 138 2.52 16.79 11.48
CA THR A 138 1.56 15.94 12.19
C THR A 138 0.18 16.16 11.58
N ILE A 139 -0.49 15.08 11.21
CA ILE A 139 -1.83 15.09 10.62
C ILE A 139 -2.77 14.38 11.58
N ASN A 140 -3.86 15.07 11.96
CA ASN A 140 -4.88 14.50 12.83
C ASN A 140 -6.09 14.08 11.98
N ILE A 141 -6.45 12.81 12.04
CA ILE A 141 -7.59 12.24 11.34
C ILE A 141 -8.64 11.81 12.37
N LYS A 142 -9.71 12.55 12.46
CA LYS A 142 -10.74 12.37 13.48
C LYS A 142 -11.30 10.93 13.54
N ASN A 143 -11.52 10.33 12.38
CA ASN A 143 -12.07 8.97 12.27
C ASN A 143 -10.98 7.89 12.18
N GLY A 144 -9.72 8.30 12.26
CA GLY A 144 -8.56 7.41 12.21
C GLY A 144 -8.11 7.05 10.80
N ILE A 145 -6.91 6.50 10.76
CA ILE A 145 -6.27 5.95 9.57
C ILE A 145 -6.14 4.46 9.78
N HIS A 146 -6.45 3.71 8.75
CA HIS A 146 -6.18 2.28 8.70
C HIS A 146 -5.54 1.92 7.36
N HIS A 147 -5.00 0.74 7.26
CA HIS A 147 -4.48 0.04 6.09
C HIS A 147 -3.61 0.84 5.12
N ASP A 148 -4.09 1.93 4.49
CA ASP A 148 -3.37 2.51 3.35
C ASP A 148 -3.44 4.04 3.27
N VAL A 149 -2.39 4.59 2.66
CA VAL A 149 -2.26 6.02 2.33
C VAL A 149 -1.58 6.15 0.96
N TYR A 150 -2.15 6.96 0.09
CA TYR A 150 -1.63 7.22 -1.25
C TYR A 150 -1.34 8.71 -1.47
N GLU A 151 -0.18 9.05 -2.00
CA GLU A 151 0.19 10.42 -2.37
C GLU A 151 -0.29 10.73 -3.80
N ILE A 152 -1.14 11.73 -3.96
CA ILE A 152 -1.64 12.18 -5.28
C ILE A 152 -0.54 12.94 -6.01
N GLY A 153 0.41 12.20 -6.55
CA GLY A 153 1.62 12.74 -7.19
C GLY A 153 2.59 13.39 -6.22
N PRO A 154 3.83 13.61 -6.62
CA PRO A 154 4.90 14.10 -5.76
C PRO A 154 4.55 15.43 -5.06
N GLY A 155 4.50 15.42 -3.73
CA GLY A 155 4.16 16.60 -2.92
C GLY A 155 2.67 16.95 -2.88
N GLY A 156 1.82 16.18 -3.55
CA GLY A 156 0.37 16.41 -3.62
C GLY A 156 -0.39 15.98 -2.38
N ASN A 157 -1.72 16.11 -2.43
CA ASN A 157 -2.62 15.69 -1.38
C ASN A 157 -2.49 14.18 -1.08
N LEU A 158 -3.01 13.77 0.05
CA LEU A 158 -3.01 12.38 0.47
C LEU A 158 -4.44 11.81 0.39
N LEU A 159 -4.59 10.65 -0.22
CA LEU A 159 -5.75 9.80 -0.02
C LEU A 159 -5.46 8.85 1.13
N ILE A 160 -6.40 8.75 2.06
CA ILE A 160 -6.24 7.98 3.28
C ILE A 160 -7.42 7.02 3.41
N ALA A 161 -7.13 5.74 3.63
CA ALA A 161 -8.14 4.80 4.05
C ALA A 161 -8.59 5.13 5.48
N THR A 162 -9.89 5.38 5.65
CA THR A 162 -10.51 5.81 6.91
C THR A 162 -11.89 5.16 7.09
N SER A 163 -12.62 5.61 8.08
CA SER A 163 -13.97 5.11 8.36
C SER A 163 -14.96 6.26 8.47
N THR A 164 -16.19 6.03 8.05
CA THR A 164 -17.28 6.97 8.34
C THR A 164 -17.63 6.96 9.83
N LEU A 165 -17.52 5.81 10.48
CA LEU A 165 -17.82 5.58 11.90
C LEU A 165 -19.25 6.01 12.31
N VAL A 166 -20.17 6.08 11.36
CA VAL A 166 -21.59 6.32 11.61
C VAL A 166 -22.28 4.97 11.83
N LYS A 167 -22.21 4.10 10.85
CA LYS A 167 -22.80 2.76 10.86
C LYS A 167 -21.77 1.67 10.62
N TYR A 168 -20.73 1.99 9.84
CA TYR A 168 -19.72 1.07 9.36
C TYR A 168 -18.32 1.53 9.72
N CYS A 169 -17.35 0.63 9.61
CA CYS A 169 -15.92 0.89 9.74
C CYS A 169 -15.16 0.36 8.53
N GLU A 170 -13.95 0.88 8.34
CA GLU A 170 -13.08 0.53 7.21
C GLU A 170 -13.80 0.66 5.86
N ASP A 171 -14.54 1.75 5.71
CA ASP A 171 -15.53 1.95 4.66
C ASP A 171 -15.41 3.29 3.94
N ALA A 172 -14.30 4.05 4.09
CA ALA A 172 -14.22 5.38 3.49
C ALA A 172 -12.82 5.74 3.02
N VAL A 173 -12.77 6.62 2.01
CA VAL A 173 -11.56 7.32 1.56
C VAL A 173 -11.67 8.79 1.96
N ALA A 174 -10.64 9.34 2.58
CA ALA A 174 -10.51 10.77 2.82
C ALA A 174 -9.39 11.38 1.99
N GLU A 175 -9.64 12.54 1.38
CA GLU A 175 -8.60 13.37 0.81
C GLU A 175 -8.17 14.42 1.83
N VAL A 176 -6.88 14.47 2.09
CA VAL A 176 -6.26 15.43 2.99
C VAL A 176 -5.44 16.43 2.19
N ASP A 177 -5.77 17.70 2.31
CA ASP A 177 -4.91 18.78 1.84
C ASP A 177 -3.58 18.72 2.59
N ARG A 178 -2.51 18.38 1.89
CA ARG A 178 -1.21 18.14 2.53
C ARG A 178 -0.62 19.42 3.09
N ALA A 179 -0.91 20.60 2.53
CA ALA A 179 -0.36 21.84 3.01
C ALA A 179 -0.92 22.22 4.38
N THR A 180 -2.22 22.05 4.58
CA THR A 180 -2.93 22.41 5.80
C THR A 180 -3.17 21.26 6.77
N GLY A 181 -3.09 20.00 6.31
CA GLY A 181 -3.47 18.80 7.07
C GLY A 181 -4.98 18.64 7.26
N LYS A 182 -5.81 19.42 6.55
CA LYS A 182 -7.27 19.36 6.66
C LYS A 182 -7.85 18.32 5.71
N ILE A 183 -8.86 17.62 6.17
CA ILE A 183 -9.69 16.77 5.30
C ILE A 183 -10.54 17.68 4.44
N ILE A 184 -10.46 17.53 3.11
CA ILE A 184 -11.20 18.33 2.12
C ILE A 184 -12.29 17.53 1.42
N LYS A 185 -12.22 16.20 1.46
CA LYS A 185 -13.24 15.30 0.90
C LYS A 185 -13.26 13.98 1.68
N VAL A 186 -14.45 13.42 1.85
CA VAL A 186 -14.65 12.04 2.34
C VAL A 186 -15.66 11.37 1.44
N LEU A 187 -15.36 10.14 1.00
CA LEU A 187 -16.26 9.30 0.24
C LEU A 187 -16.47 7.98 1.00
N GLY A 188 -17.69 7.75 1.48
CA GLY A 188 -18.09 6.48 2.09
C GLY A 188 -18.42 5.43 1.01
N MET A 189 -18.03 4.20 1.23
CA MET A 189 -18.37 3.10 0.32
C MET A 189 -19.87 2.76 0.38
N ASP A 190 -20.57 3.16 1.44
CA ASP A 190 -22.04 3.03 1.55
C ASP A 190 -22.78 3.88 0.51
N ASP A 191 -22.19 5.00 0.10
CA ASP A 191 -22.71 5.88 -0.95
C ASP A 191 -22.44 5.31 -2.36
N VAL A 192 -21.37 4.54 -2.53
CA VAL A 192 -20.96 3.96 -3.81
C VAL A 192 -21.64 2.62 -4.06
N ILE A 193 -21.66 1.74 -3.07
CA ILE A 193 -22.32 0.43 -3.13
C ILE A 193 -23.71 0.57 -2.56
N THR A 194 -24.70 0.63 -3.42
CA THR A 194 -26.09 0.84 -3.01
C THR A 194 -26.84 -0.46 -2.64
N GLU A 195 -26.20 -1.61 -2.83
CA GLU A 195 -26.77 -2.94 -2.57
C GLU A 195 -26.81 -3.29 -1.07
N PRO A 196 -27.97 -3.38 -0.43
CA PRO A 196 -28.05 -3.64 1.01
C PRO A 196 -27.63 -5.05 1.41
N SER A 197 -27.82 -6.04 0.54
CA SER A 197 -27.57 -7.45 0.84
C SER A 197 -26.10 -7.77 1.14
N VAL A 198 -25.16 -6.93 0.67
CA VAL A 198 -23.74 -7.09 0.95
C VAL A 198 -23.27 -6.39 2.23
N LYS A 199 -24.16 -5.61 2.88
CA LYS A 199 -23.86 -4.80 4.08
C LYS A 199 -24.30 -5.48 5.36
N ASP A 200 -23.89 -6.72 5.56
CA ASP A 200 -24.35 -7.64 6.62
C ASP A 200 -23.65 -7.47 7.98
N SER A 201 -22.66 -6.60 8.05
CA SER A 201 -21.88 -6.32 9.28
C SER A 201 -21.38 -4.90 9.33
N SER A 202 -20.89 -4.48 10.49
CA SER A 202 -20.22 -3.16 10.64
C SER A 202 -18.95 -3.04 9.81
N ASP A 203 -18.27 -4.14 9.53
CA ASP A 203 -17.08 -4.26 8.71
C ASP A 203 -17.38 -5.01 7.40
N TRP A 204 -18.43 -4.59 6.72
CA TRP A 204 -18.89 -5.25 5.50
C TRP A 204 -17.94 -5.09 4.31
N ALA A 205 -17.31 -3.93 4.19
CA ALA A 205 -16.41 -3.59 3.10
C ALA A 205 -14.97 -4.04 3.37
N HIS A 206 -14.46 -3.76 4.55
CA HIS A 206 -13.06 -3.92 4.92
C HIS A 206 -12.13 -3.36 3.85
N MET A 207 -12.31 -2.06 3.58
CA MET A 207 -11.51 -1.37 2.57
C MET A 207 -10.06 -1.29 3.03
N ASN A 208 -9.15 -1.88 2.30
CA ASN A 208 -7.77 -2.03 2.74
C ASN A 208 -6.72 -1.44 1.80
N THR A 209 -7.13 -0.91 0.65
CA THR A 209 -6.20 -0.25 -0.27
C THR A 209 -6.91 0.91 -0.95
N VAL A 210 -6.16 1.99 -1.16
CA VAL A 210 -6.55 3.13 -1.97
C VAL A 210 -5.41 3.53 -2.89
N SER A 211 -5.69 3.72 -4.16
CA SER A 211 -4.73 4.27 -5.11
C SER A 211 -5.39 5.24 -6.07
N PHE A 212 -4.62 6.16 -6.64
CA PHE A 212 -5.12 7.22 -7.51
C PHE A 212 -4.47 7.15 -8.89
N ASN A 213 -5.28 7.17 -9.93
CA ASN A 213 -4.81 7.32 -11.28
C ASN A 213 -4.98 8.78 -11.75
N ARG A 214 -3.85 9.45 -11.93
CA ARG A 214 -3.82 10.86 -12.34
C ARG A 214 -4.21 11.08 -13.80
N GLN A 215 -4.14 10.05 -14.65
CA GLN A 215 -4.41 10.17 -16.08
C GLN A 215 -5.90 10.34 -16.36
N ASP A 216 -6.74 9.72 -15.55
CA ASP A 216 -8.20 9.73 -15.71
C ASP A 216 -8.95 10.23 -14.46
N ASN A 217 -8.22 10.72 -13.45
CA ASN A 217 -8.77 11.25 -12.21
C ASN A 217 -9.67 10.24 -11.48
N THR A 218 -9.23 9.00 -11.40
CA THR A 218 -9.97 7.92 -10.75
C THR A 218 -9.27 7.37 -9.53
N VAL A 219 -10.06 6.82 -8.61
CA VAL A 219 -9.59 6.09 -7.42
C VAL A 219 -9.89 4.62 -7.60
N LEU A 220 -8.91 3.78 -7.31
CA LEU A 220 -9.12 2.35 -7.07
C LEU A 220 -9.18 2.10 -5.57
N VAL A 221 -10.16 1.33 -5.13
CA VAL A 221 -10.29 0.84 -3.76
C VAL A 221 -10.48 -0.67 -3.76
N CYS A 222 -9.80 -1.35 -2.85
CA CYS A 222 -9.99 -2.79 -2.64
C CYS A 222 -10.91 -3.01 -1.44
N LEU A 223 -12.03 -3.68 -1.68
CA LEU A 223 -12.98 -4.11 -0.67
C LEU A 223 -12.77 -5.59 -0.37
N ARG A 224 -11.94 -5.88 0.63
CA ARG A 224 -11.49 -7.22 0.98
C ARG A 224 -12.64 -8.19 1.19
N ASN A 225 -13.65 -7.79 1.98
CA ASN A 225 -14.77 -8.66 2.34
C ASN A 225 -15.78 -8.85 1.21
N LEU A 226 -15.67 -8.08 0.12
CA LEU A 226 -16.48 -8.22 -1.09
C LEU A 226 -15.68 -8.84 -2.25
N HIS A 227 -14.44 -9.27 -2.03
CA HIS A 227 -13.57 -9.83 -3.07
C HIS A 227 -13.52 -8.95 -4.33
N SER A 228 -13.47 -7.64 -4.17
CA SER A 228 -13.67 -6.72 -5.27
C SER A 228 -12.73 -5.52 -5.22
N VAL A 229 -12.32 -5.06 -6.40
CA VAL A 229 -11.68 -3.77 -6.60
C VAL A 229 -12.63 -2.88 -7.38
N LEU A 230 -12.87 -1.68 -6.89
CA LEU A 230 -13.73 -0.69 -7.50
C LEU A 230 -12.90 0.40 -8.16
N LYS A 231 -13.32 0.85 -9.34
CA LYS A 231 -12.85 2.10 -9.96
C LYS A 231 -13.94 3.15 -9.87
N ILE A 232 -13.58 4.28 -9.30
CA ILE A 232 -14.52 5.37 -8.98
C ILE A 232 -13.97 6.66 -9.60
N ASP A 233 -14.80 7.43 -10.29
CA ASP A 233 -14.45 8.79 -10.69
C ASP A 233 -14.36 9.68 -9.45
N TRP A 234 -13.17 10.26 -9.23
CA TRP A 234 -12.94 11.03 -8.01
C TRP A 234 -13.64 12.39 -8.00
N SER A 235 -14.02 12.93 -9.15
CA SER A 235 -14.77 14.20 -9.23
C SER A 235 -16.25 14.02 -8.94
N THR A 236 -16.86 13.00 -9.55
CA THR A 236 -18.31 12.77 -9.48
C THR A 236 -18.73 11.79 -8.41
N ASN A 237 -17.82 10.99 -7.88
CA ASN A 237 -18.04 9.83 -6.99
C ASN A 237 -18.77 8.66 -7.67
N GLU A 238 -18.89 8.68 -8.99
CA GLU A 238 -19.58 7.63 -9.72
C GLU A 238 -18.71 6.37 -9.84
N LEU A 239 -19.34 5.22 -9.61
CA LEU A 239 -18.73 3.92 -9.84
C LEU A 239 -18.62 3.65 -11.34
N ILE A 240 -17.39 3.38 -11.79
CA ILE A 240 -17.11 3.11 -13.21
C ILE A 240 -17.20 1.63 -13.51
N TRP A 241 -16.57 0.78 -12.65
CA TRP A 241 -16.64 -0.67 -12.75
C TRP A 241 -16.23 -1.37 -11.45
N ILE A 242 -16.57 -2.64 -11.38
CA ILE A 242 -16.18 -3.59 -10.33
C ILE A 242 -15.36 -4.71 -10.99
N LEU A 243 -14.13 -4.90 -10.50
CA LEU A 243 -13.30 -6.05 -10.82
C LEU A 243 -13.40 -7.06 -9.67
N GLY A 244 -13.84 -8.27 -9.96
CA GLY A 244 -14.02 -9.35 -9.01
C GLY A 244 -14.85 -10.48 -9.63
N ASP A 245 -15.05 -11.57 -8.89
CA ASP A 245 -15.84 -12.70 -9.35
C ASP A 245 -17.31 -12.28 -9.61
N PRO A 246 -17.80 -12.37 -10.87
CA PRO A 246 -19.18 -11.98 -11.20
C PRO A 246 -20.23 -12.75 -10.41
N TYR A 247 -19.93 -13.98 -10.01
CA TYR A 247 -20.86 -14.79 -9.22
C TYR A 247 -21.27 -14.12 -7.90
N PHE A 248 -20.33 -13.40 -7.27
CA PHE A 248 -20.61 -12.67 -6.03
C PHE A 248 -21.68 -11.57 -6.19
N TRP A 249 -21.73 -10.92 -7.35
CA TRP A 249 -22.61 -9.78 -7.63
C TRP A 249 -23.88 -10.16 -8.39
N LYS A 250 -24.00 -11.43 -8.79
CA LYS A 250 -25.12 -11.93 -9.58
C LYS A 250 -26.46 -11.70 -8.87
N GLY A 251 -27.42 -11.13 -9.61
CA GLY A 251 -28.74 -10.81 -9.09
C GLY A 251 -28.82 -9.56 -8.21
N THR A 252 -27.71 -8.85 -7.99
CA THR A 252 -27.69 -7.59 -7.27
C THR A 252 -27.88 -6.38 -8.19
N THR A 253 -28.22 -5.23 -7.62
CA THR A 253 -28.33 -3.96 -8.37
C THR A 253 -26.97 -3.50 -8.90
N MET A 254 -25.87 -4.04 -8.40
CA MET A 254 -24.49 -3.71 -8.76
C MET A 254 -23.94 -4.56 -9.89
N GLU A 255 -24.61 -5.64 -10.29
CA GLU A 255 -24.17 -6.58 -11.34
C GLU A 255 -23.77 -5.88 -12.64
N LYS A 256 -24.50 -4.84 -13.01
CA LYS A 256 -24.26 -4.04 -14.24
C LYS A 256 -22.90 -3.33 -14.30
N TYR A 257 -22.21 -3.19 -13.15
CA TYR A 257 -20.88 -2.58 -13.06
C TYR A 257 -19.77 -3.61 -13.10
N VAL A 258 -20.08 -4.89 -12.98
CA VAL A 258 -19.07 -5.96 -12.91
C VAL A 258 -18.46 -6.17 -14.29
N LEU A 259 -17.13 -6.22 -14.33
CA LEU A 259 -16.40 -6.49 -15.56
C LEU A 259 -16.70 -7.91 -16.06
N THR A 260 -16.92 -8.04 -17.37
CA THR A 260 -17.16 -9.33 -18.01
C THR A 260 -15.83 -10.03 -18.29
N PRO A 261 -15.62 -11.28 -17.85
CA PRO A 261 -14.42 -12.01 -18.17
C PRO A 261 -14.35 -12.32 -19.68
N GLU A 262 -13.17 -12.18 -20.27
CA GLU A 262 -12.93 -12.56 -21.67
C GLU A 262 -12.90 -14.09 -21.86
N HIS A 263 -12.60 -14.84 -20.78
CA HIS A 263 -12.53 -16.29 -20.74
C HIS A 263 -13.20 -16.82 -19.48
N GLU A 264 -13.94 -17.91 -19.60
CA GLU A 264 -14.68 -18.53 -18.48
C GLU A 264 -13.76 -19.10 -17.39
N ASP A 265 -12.55 -19.50 -17.75
CA ASP A 265 -11.55 -20.11 -16.86
C ASP A 265 -10.65 -19.08 -16.13
N ILE A 266 -11.02 -17.80 -16.17
CA ILE A 266 -10.29 -16.74 -15.47
C ILE A 266 -10.15 -17.07 -13.97
N LYS A 267 -8.93 -16.93 -13.45
CA LYS A 267 -8.69 -17.06 -12.00
C LYS A 267 -8.95 -15.73 -11.31
N TRP A 268 -9.90 -15.74 -10.38
CA TRP A 268 -10.26 -14.59 -9.55
C TRP A 268 -9.38 -14.49 -8.29
N PHE A 269 -9.48 -13.38 -7.61
CA PHE A 269 -8.81 -13.14 -6.33
C PHE A 269 -9.83 -13.11 -5.18
N TYR A 270 -9.35 -13.50 -3.99
CA TYR A 270 -10.18 -13.58 -2.79
C TYR A 270 -9.45 -13.00 -1.58
N GLN A 271 -10.14 -12.16 -0.79
CA GLN A 271 -9.58 -11.46 0.37
C GLN A 271 -8.34 -10.63 0.03
N ALA A 272 -8.34 -9.97 -1.12
CA ALA A 272 -7.21 -9.29 -1.70
C ALA A 272 -6.73 -8.07 -0.89
N HIS A 273 -5.48 -7.72 -1.11
CA HIS A 273 -4.83 -6.49 -0.64
C HIS A 273 -4.05 -5.84 -1.79
N ALA A 274 -3.56 -4.63 -1.54
CA ALA A 274 -2.59 -3.96 -2.42
C ALA A 274 -3.00 -3.88 -3.88
N SER A 275 -4.17 -3.31 -4.17
CA SER A 275 -4.62 -3.08 -5.53
C SER A 275 -4.20 -1.71 -6.04
N TYR A 276 -3.59 -1.65 -7.22
CA TYR A 276 -3.27 -0.39 -7.88
C TYR A 276 -3.17 -0.53 -9.39
N GLN A 277 -3.42 0.57 -10.09
CA GLN A 277 -3.25 0.64 -11.54
C GLN A 277 -1.79 0.92 -11.86
N LEU A 278 -1.20 0.07 -12.71
CA LEU A 278 0.15 0.28 -13.22
C LEU A 278 0.17 1.46 -14.21
N GLU A 279 1.24 2.26 -14.14
CA GLU A 279 1.43 3.35 -15.10
C GLU A 279 1.48 2.81 -16.53
N ARG A 280 0.87 3.53 -17.47
CA ARG A 280 0.99 3.22 -18.91
C ARG A 280 2.40 3.51 -19.38
N LYS A 281 2.92 2.59 -20.18
CA LYS A 281 4.17 2.78 -20.91
C LYS A 281 3.88 3.36 -22.30
N LEU A 282 4.91 3.91 -22.93
CA LEU A 282 4.80 4.33 -24.33
C LEU A 282 4.49 3.12 -25.22
N GLY A 283 3.41 3.21 -26.01
CA GLY A 283 2.94 2.14 -26.90
C GLY A 283 1.87 1.22 -26.27
N ASP A 284 1.56 1.38 -24.98
CA ASP A 284 0.42 0.67 -24.40
C ASP A 284 -0.91 1.16 -25.03
N ASP A 285 -1.86 0.24 -25.17
CA ASP A 285 -3.21 0.56 -25.63
C ASP A 285 -3.89 1.50 -24.62
N PRO A 286 -4.35 2.70 -25.04
CA PRO A 286 -4.98 3.67 -24.17
C PRO A 286 -6.32 3.18 -23.59
N GLU A 287 -6.98 2.20 -24.22
CA GLU A 287 -8.23 1.62 -23.75
C GLU A 287 -8.02 0.50 -22.74
N VAL A 288 -6.76 0.07 -22.49
CA VAL A 288 -6.44 -1.02 -21.57
C VAL A 288 -5.73 -0.52 -20.32
N SER A 289 -6.32 -0.80 -19.16
CA SER A 289 -5.71 -0.58 -17.85
C SER A 289 -5.10 -1.88 -17.31
N ARG A 290 -3.93 -1.77 -16.69
CA ARG A 290 -3.25 -2.88 -16.02
C ARG A 290 -3.44 -2.73 -14.52
N ILE A 291 -4.11 -3.69 -13.90
CA ILE A 291 -4.41 -3.68 -12.46
C ILE A 291 -3.60 -4.76 -11.76
N MET A 292 -2.73 -4.34 -10.85
CA MET A 292 -1.97 -5.22 -9.96
C MET A 292 -2.76 -5.46 -8.69
N ILE A 293 -2.84 -6.72 -8.23
CA ILE A 293 -3.56 -7.11 -7.02
C ILE A 293 -2.77 -8.18 -6.30
N TYR A 294 -2.58 -8.05 -4.99
CA TYR A 294 -2.14 -9.16 -4.15
C TYR A 294 -3.36 -9.94 -3.68
N ASP A 295 -3.47 -11.17 -4.17
CA ASP A 295 -4.52 -12.13 -3.84
C ASP A 295 -4.08 -12.98 -2.65
N ASN A 296 -4.63 -12.73 -1.48
CA ASN A 296 -4.37 -13.57 -0.31
C ASN A 296 -4.92 -14.97 -0.50
N HIS A 297 -5.88 -15.11 -1.40
CA HIS A 297 -6.54 -16.37 -1.73
C HIS A 297 -7.03 -17.11 -0.49
N TYR A 298 -7.68 -16.37 0.41
CA TYR A 298 -8.08 -16.87 1.70
C TYR A 298 -9.60 -17.08 1.75
N GLN A 299 -9.99 -18.18 2.34
CA GLN A 299 -11.40 -18.54 2.52
C GLN A 299 -12.12 -17.52 3.39
N SER A 300 -13.30 -17.10 2.98
CA SER A 300 -14.16 -16.22 3.76
C SER A 300 -15.58 -16.78 3.86
N ARG A 301 -16.37 -16.18 4.74
CA ARG A 301 -17.80 -16.50 4.87
C ARG A 301 -18.64 -16.15 3.62
N ARG A 302 -18.10 -15.33 2.73
CA ARG A 302 -18.72 -14.91 1.46
C ARG A 302 -18.06 -15.55 0.25
N GLN A 303 -17.69 -16.79 0.41
CA GLN A 303 -17.05 -17.55 -0.64
C GLN A 303 -18.01 -17.81 -1.81
N THR A 304 -17.49 -17.77 -3.01
CA THR A 304 -18.22 -18.19 -4.23
C THR A 304 -17.87 -19.62 -4.60
N ASP A 305 -18.68 -20.25 -5.46
CA ASP A 305 -18.42 -21.59 -5.97
C ASP A 305 -17.15 -21.67 -6.83
N ASN A 306 -16.66 -20.51 -7.31
CA ASN A 306 -15.42 -20.42 -8.09
C ASN A 306 -14.16 -20.42 -7.23
N PHE A 307 -14.26 -20.43 -5.91
CA PHE A 307 -13.11 -20.49 -5.01
C PHE A 307 -12.51 -21.91 -5.00
N ASP A 308 -11.24 -22.05 -5.33
CA ASP A 308 -10.59 -23.33 -5.56
C ASP A 308 -9.79 -23.90 -4.39
N ASN A 309 -9.87 -23.30 -3.20
CA ASN A 309 -9.15 -23.73 -1.98
C ASN A 309 -7.62 -23.91 -2.14
N ASP A 310 -7.01 -23.21 -3.07
CA ASP A 310 -5.58 -23.24 -3.25
C ASP A 310 -4.83 -22.78 -1.99
N GLU A 311 -3.74 -23.47 -1.65
CA GLU A 311 -2.95 -23.20 -0.45
C GLU A 311 -1.95 -22.05 -0.62
N ASN A 312 -1.87 -21.44 -1.78
CA ASN A 312 -0.95 -20.35 -2.08
C ASN A 312 -1.64 -18.97 -2.04
N SER A 313 -0.85 -17.92 -2.04
CA SER A 313 -1.26 -16.55 -2.34
C SER A 313 -0.61 -16.11 -3.65
N TYR A 314 -1.12 -15.04 -4.27
CA TYR A 314 -0.68 -14.67 -5.61
C TYR A 314 -0.52 -13.17 -5.80
N GLY A 315 0.45 -12.78 -6.62
CA GLY A 315 0.47 -11.47 -7.26
C GLY A 315 -0.18 -11.58 -8.65
N ASN A 316 -1.30 -10.94 -8.85
CA ASN A 316 -2.05 -11.01 -10.12
C ASN A 316 -1.96 -9.69 -10.88
N ILE A 317 -1.83 -9.76 -12.20
CA ILE A 317 -2.00 -8.62 -13.10
C ILE A 317 -3.18 -8.91 -14.01
N TYR A 318 -4.20 -8.07 -13.88
CA TYR A 318 -5.37 -8.10 -14.78
C TYR A 318 -5.27 -6.98 -15.81
N PHE A 319 -5.71 -7.30 -17.03
CA PHE A 319 -5.93 -6.30 -18.08
C PHE A 319 -7.43 -6.03 -18.17
N VAL A 320 -7.79 -4.77 -18.01
CA VAL A 320 -9.17 -4.29 -18.09
C VAL A 320 -9.31 -3.42 -19.32
N ASN A 321 -10.18 -3.81 -20.24
CA ASN A 321 -10.58 -2.95 -21.35
C ASN A 321 -11.64 -1.96 -20.86
N GLU A 322 -11.28 -0.68 -20.78
CA GLU A 322 -12.10 0.38 -20.21
C GLU A 322 -13.35 0.70 -21.07
N LYS A 323 -13.29 0.37 -22.36
CA LYS A 323 -14.37 0.63 -23.31
C LYS A 323 -15.39 -0.49 -23.35
N THR A 324 -14.92 -1.73 -23.48
CA THR A 324 -15.81 -2.91 -23.58
C THR A 324 -16.22 -3.42 -22.22
N LYS A 325 -15.59 -2.95 -21.13
CA LYS A 325 -15.80 -3.42 -19.76
C LYS A 325 -15.52 -4.91 -19.60
N THR A 326 -14.49 -5.39 -20.31
CA THR A 326 -14.02 -6.79 -20.22
C THR A 326 -12.73 -6.88 -19.42
N VAL A 327 -12.45 -8.06 -18.90
CA VAL A 327 -11.25 -8.33 -18.11
C VAL A 327 -10.66 -9.70 -18.44
N ARG A 328 -9.32 -9.75 -18.43
CA ARG A 328 -8.56 -11.01 -18.49
C ARG A 328 -7.41 -11.01 -17.49
N LEU A 329 -7.08 -12.17 -16.96
CA LEU A 329 -5.87 -12.37 -16.19
C LEU A 329 -4.68 -12.42 -17.16
N HIS A 330 -3.72 -11.51 -16.98
CA HIS A 330 -2.53 -11.45 -17.81
C HIS A 330 -1.38 -12.26 -17.22
N LYS A 331 -1.11 -12.10 -15.91
CA LYS A 331 -0.06 -12.82 -15.20
C LYS A 331 -0.51 -13.17 -13.78
N ARG A 332 -0.06 -14.32 -13.30
CA ARG A 332 -0.23 -14.78 -11.92
C ARG A 332 1.10 -15.29 -11.39
N PHE A 333 1.56 -14.72 -10.31
CA PHE A 333 2.81 -15.08 -9.65
C PHE A 333 2.49 -15.73 -8.32
N GLU A 334 2.91 -16.97 -8.14
CA GLU A 334 2.70 -17.68 -6.89
C GLU A 334 3.59 -17.14 -5.78
N SER A 335 3.03 -17.05 -4.59
CA SER A 335 3.75 -16.75 -3.36
C SER A 335 3.29 -17.67 -2.24
N ARG A 336 4.06 -17.71 -1.16
CA ARG A 336 3.63 -18.43 0.04
C ARG A 336 2.33 -17.86 0.58
N LYS A 337 1.52 -18.74 1.19
CA LYS A 337 0.25 -18.36 1.80
C LYS A 337 0.42 -17.21 2.79
N SER A 338 -0.34 -16.17 2.58
CA SER A 338 -0.54 -15.07 3.50
C SER A 338 -2.03 -14.85 3.69
N THR A 339 -2.53 -15.12 4.86
CA THR A 339 -3.98 -15.05 5.13
C THR A 339 -4.50 -13.63 5.28
N VAL A 340 -3.61 -12.69 5.58
CA VAL A 340 -3.94 -11.27 5.78
C VAL A 340 -2.76 -10.41 5.34
N ARG A 341 -3.06 -9.18 4.89
CA ARG A 341 -2.06 -8.18 4.50
C ARG A 341 -1.25 -8.62 3.28
N SER A 342 0.01 -8.19 3.21
CA SER A 342 0.93 -8.39 2.09
C SER A 342 0.76 -7.39 0.97
N ASN A 343 1.76 -7.31 0.15
CA ASN A 343 1.81 -6.39 -0.97
C ASN A 343 2.53 -7.05 -2.15
N ALA A 344 2.14 -6.68 -3.36
CA ALA A 344 2.85 -6.98 -4.58
C ALA A 344 3.29 -5.67 -5.22
N VAL A 345 4.56 -5.55 -5.52
CA VAL A 345 5.14 -4.36 -6.15
C VAL A 345 5.67 -4.74 -7.52
N TYR A 346 5.23 -3.99 -8.55
CA TYR A 346 5.75 -4.15 -9.89
C TYR A 346 7.08 -3.40 -10.01
N SER A 347 8.17 -4.12 -10.19
CA SER A 347 9.46 -3.52 -10.49
C SER A 347 9.49 -3.08 -11.95
N ARG A 348 10.05 -1.90 -12.22
CA ARG A 348 10.32 -1.48 -13.60
C ARG A 348 11.36 -2.43 -14.21
N GLU A 349 11.02 -3.02 -15.35
CA GLU A 349 12.00 -3.63 -16.24
C GLU A 349 12.84 -2.56 -16.91
#